data_5d03b44c2b1bbe734a778710e4cbe246
#
_entry.id   5d03b44c2b1bbe734a778710e4cbe246
#
_cell.length_a   1.000
_cell.length_b   1.000
_cell.length_c   1.000
_cell.angle_alpha   90.00
_cell.angle_beta   90.00
_cell.angle_gamma   90.00
#
_symmetry.space_group_name_H-M   'P 1'
#
loop_
_entity.id
_entity.type
_entity.pdbx_description
1 polymer ?
#
loop_
_entity_poly.entity_id
_entity_poly.type
_entity_poly.pdbx_seq_one_letter_code
_entity_poly.pdbx_strand_id
1 'polypeptide(L)'
;MRGPSSFSSTARLAWMAVALLWPVALLNYLDRQMLASMKFSVMQDVASVQTDANWGFMLGQFKWVYAFLSPLGGLVADRLGRRVTIVASLAAWSVVTWLTGNATSYDQLLWTRTLMGFSEAFYIPAALALIAD
;
A
#
# COMPACT_ATOMS: atom_id res chain seq x y z
N MET A 1 -43.31 -4.64 -5.46
CA MET A 1 -42.54 -4.92 -6.70
C MET A 1 -41.46 -3.87 -6.80
N ARG A 2 -40.21 -4.24 -6.52
CA ARG A 2 -39.05 -3.35 -6.73
C ARG A 2 -38.62 -3.47 -8.20
N GLY A 3 -38.72 -2.37 -8.94
CA GLY A 3 -38.42 -2.34 -10.37
C GLY A 3 -36.98 -2.71 -10.73
N PRO A 4 -36.71 -3.21 -11.94
CA PRO A 4 -35.40 -3.69 -12.39
C PRO A 4 -34.32 -2.59 -12.55
N SER A 5 -34.65 -1.32 -12.32
CA SER A 5 -33.73 -0.17 -12.52
C SER A 5 -32.76 0.08 -11.36
N SER A 6 -33.04 -0.38 -10.15
CA SER A 6 -32.17 -0.16 -8.98
C SER A 6 -30.95 -1.10 -8.96
N PHE A 7 -31.13 -2.32 -9.46
CA PHE A 7 -30.02 -3.29 -9.56
C PHE A 7 -28.94 -2.88 -10.58
N SER A 8 -29.30 -2.19 -11.66
CA SER A 8 -28.37 -1.77 -12.69
C SER A 8 -27.45 -0.60 -12.29
N SER A 9 -27.91 0.28 -11.39
CA SER A 9 -27.11 1.43 -10.91
C SER A 9 -26.11 1.02 -9.83
N THR A 10 -26.51 0.16 -8.89
CA THR A 10 -25.60 -0.38 -7.86
C THR A 10 -24.52 -1.27 -8.48
N ALA A 11 -24.88 -2.12 -9.42
CA ALA A 11 -23.88 -2.94 -10.15
C ALA A 11 -22.89 -2.07 -10.93
N ARG A 12 -23.33 -1.00 -11.57
CA ARG A 12 -22.43 -0.06 -12.28
C ARG A 12 -21.47 0.64 -11.31
N LEU A 13 -21.95 1.09 -10.16
CA LEU A 13 -21.09 1.73 -9.15
C LEU A 13 -20.07 0.74 -8.58
N ALA A 14 -20.45 -0.50 -8.33
CA ALA A 14 -19.55 -1.55 -7.88
C ALA A 14 -18.46 -1.84 -8.92
N TRP A 15 -18.80 -1.98 -10.18
CA TRP A 15 -17.83 -2.18 -11.27
C TRP A 15 -16.92 -0.97 -11.47
N MET A 16 -17.42 0.26 -11.31
CA MET A 16 -16.60 1.47 -11.34
C MET A 16 -15.60 1.50 -10.18
N ALA A 17 -16.03 1.14 -8.97
CA ALA A 17 -15.13 1.04 -7.82
C ALA A 17 -14.00 0.02 -8.06
N VAL A 18 -14.34 -1.17 -8.56
CA VAL A 18 -13.35 -2.20 -8.91
C VAL A 18 -12.39 -1.70 -10.00
N ALA A 19 -12.92 -1.06 -11.07
CA ALA A 19 -12.10 -0.53 -12.15
C ALA A 19 -11.14 0.57 -11.70
N LEU A 20 -11.52 1.39 -10.70
CA LEU A 20 -10.66 2.43 -10.12
C LEU A 20 -9.64 1.85 -9.13
N LEU A 21 -10.00 0.82 -8.37
CA LEU A 21 -9.11 0.20 -7.39
C LEU A 21 -8.09 -0.75 -8.04
N TRP A 22 -8.42 -1.34 -9.20
CA TRP A 22 -7.56 -2.29 -9.89
C TRP A 22 -6.17 -1.70 -10.28
N PRO A 23 -6.07 -0.53 -10.94
CA PRO A 23 -4.76 0.06 -11.24
C PRO A 23 -3.99 0.43 -9.98
N VAL A 24 -4.66 0.82 -8.90
CA VAL A 24 -4.01 1.09 -7.61
C VAL A 24 -3.40 -0.19 -7.03
N ALA A 25 -4.13 -1.29 -7.04
CA ALA A 25 -3.62 -2.60 -6.60
C ALA A 25 -2.45 -3.07 -7.46
N LEU A 26 -2.51 -2.85 -8.78
CA LEU A 26 -1.42 -3.15 -9.70
C LEU A 26 -0.17 -2.33 -9.40
N LEU A 27 -0.31 -1.01 -9.22
CA LEU A 27 0.80 -0.12 -8.88
C LEU A 27 1.43 -0.50 -7.52
N ASN A 28 0.62 -0.84 -6.53
CA ASN A 28 1.08 -1.31 -5.24
C ASN A 28 1.90 -2.60 -5.36
N TYR A 29 1.44 -3.56 -6.17
CA TYR A 29 2.20 -4.77 -6.44
C TYR A 29 3.52 -4.49 -7.17
N LEU A 30 3.49 -3.62 -8.19
CA LEU A 30 4.68 -3.23 -8.96
C LEU A 30 5.72 -2.53 -8.08
N ASP A 31 5.32 -1.65 -7.17
CA ASP A 31 6.23 -0.97 -6.24
C ASP A 31 7.02 -1.96 -5.37
N ARG A 32 6.35 -3.00 -4.87
CA ARG A 32 6.99 -4.08 -4.11
C ARG A 32 8.00 -4.87 -4.94
N GLN A 33 7.64 -5.21 -6.18
CA GLN A 33 8.50 -5.99 -7.08
C GLN A 33 9.66 -5.16 -7.63
N MET A 34 9.42 -3.89 -7.91
CA MET A 34 10.43 -2.98 -8.43
C MET A 34 11.62 -2.87 -7.47
N LEU A 35 11.38 -2.65 -6.19
CA LEU A 35 12.47 -2.59 -5.22
C LEU A 35 13.23 -3.92 -5.13
N ALA A 36 12.52 -5.05 -5.12
CA ALA A 36 13.15 -6.37 -5.07
C ALA A 36 14.06 -6.63 -6.29
N SER A 37 13.66 -6.16 -7.48
CA SER A 37 14.42 -6.30 -8.72
C SER A 37 15.60 -5.31 -8.82
N MET A 38 15.53 -4.17 -8.14
CA MET A 38 16.57 -3.13 -8.15
C MET A 38 17.68 -3.36 -7.11
N LYS A 39 17.77 -4.55 -6.50
CA LYS A 39 18.73 -4.86 -5.43
C LYS A 39 20.14 -4.41 -5.77
N PHE A 40 20.67 -4.82 -6.93
CA PHE A 40 22.04 -4.52 -7.31
C PHE A 40 22.28 -3.02 -7.50
N SER A 41 21.36 -2.31 -8.15
CA SER A 41 21.48 -0.86 -8.35
C SER A 41 21.46 -0.12 -7.02
N VAL A 42 20.52 -0.46 -6.13
CA VAL A 42 20.41 0.18 -4.81
C VAL A 42 21.65 -0.11 -3.94
N MET A 43 22.20 -1.34 -3.99
CA MET A 43 23.42 -1.67 -3.24
C MET A 43 24.65 -0.95 -3.80
N GLN A 44 24.67 -0.58 -5.07
CA GLN A 44 25.76 0.22 -5.66
C GLN A 44 25.62 1.71 -5.30
N ASP A 45 24.40 2.26 -5.36
CA ASP A 45 24.14 3.68 -5.12
C ASP A 45 24.15 4.03 -3.63
N VAL A 46 23.67 3.10 -2.80
CA VAL A 46 23.58 3.27 -1.34
C VAL A 46 24.64 2.41 -0.66
N ALA A 47 25.84 2.96 -0.53
CA ALA A 47 27.01 2.25 0.01
C ALA A 47 26.83 1.69 1.43
N SER A 48 25.84 2.14 2.18
CA SER A 48 25.50 1.62 3.52
C SER A 48 24.68 0.32 3.50
N VAL A 49 24.14 -0.10 2.34
CA VAL A 49 23.44 -1.40 2.18
C VAL A 49 24.44 -2.46 1.69
N GLN A 50 25.43 -2.80 2.52
CA GLN A 50 26.56 -3.62 2.07
C GLN A 50 26.33 -5.14 2.17
N THR A 51 25.27 -5.60 2.83
CA THR A 51 25.06 -7.02 3.07
C THR A 51 23.68 -7.48 2.64
N ASP A 52 23.61 -8.74 2.20
CA ASP A 52 22.33 -9.40 1.89
C ASP A 52 21.40 -9.49 3.11
N ALA A 53 21.97 -9.54 4.31
CA ALA A 53 21.24 -9.53 5.56
C ALA A 53 20.51 -8.19 5.78
N ASN A 54 21.18 -7.05 5.55
CA ASN A 54 20.59 -5.72 5.66
C ASN A 54 19.49 -5.53 4.62
N TRP A 55 19.70 -6.00 3.40
CA TRP A 55 18.70 -6.00 2.35
C TRP A 55 17.46 -6.81 2.74
N GLY A 56 17.67 -8.04 3.20
CA GLY A 56 16.59 -8.92 3.65
C GLY A 56 15.82 -8.35 4.83
N PHE A 57 16.50 -7.73 5.80
CA PHE A 57 15.88 -7.07 6.94
C PHE A 57 15.00 -5.90 6.50
N MET A 58 15.49 -5.05 5.61
CA MET A 58 14.75 -3.91 5.08
C MET A 58 13.45 -4.35 4.37
N LEU A 59 13.53 -5.40 3.53
CA LEU A 59 12.33 -5.97 2.88
C LEU A 59 11.39 -6.66 3.88
N GLY A 60 11.95 -7.29 4.91
CA GLY A 60 11.20 -7.94 5.99
C GLY A 60 10.47 -6.94 6.86
N GLN A 61 11.09 -5.81 7.19
CA GLN A 61 10.53 -4.76 8.03
C GLN A 61 9.17 -4.29 7.53
N PHE A 62 9.03 -4.05 6.24
CA PHE A 62 7.76 -3.73 5.61
C PHE A 62 6.67 -4.77 5.93
N LYS A 63 6.98 -6.07 5.79
CA LYS A 63 6.03 -7.17 6.01
C LYS A 63 5.60 -7.27 7.47
N TRP A 64 6.53 -7.07 8.40
CA TRP A 64 6.24 -7.09 9.83
C TRP A 64 5.30 -5.95 10.23
N VAL A 65 5.62 -4.73 9.82
CA VAL A 65 4.77 -3.55 10.10
C VAL A 65 3.37 -3.74 9.52
N TYR A 66 3.29 -4.20 8.27
CA TYR A 66 2.04 -4.51 7.60
C TYR A 66 1.22 -5.56 8.37
N ALA A 67 1.84 -6.68 8.76
CA ALA A 67 1.15 -7.77 9.45
C ALA A 67 0.58 -7.35 10.81
N PHE A 68 1.34 -6.57 11.59
CA PHE A 68 0.88 -6.10 12.90
C PHE A 68 -0.21 -5.02 12.81
N LEU A 69 -0.16 -4.15 11.80
CA LEU A 69 -1.07 -3.01 11.70
C LEU A 69 -2.31 -3.30 10.85
N SER A 70 -2.30 -4.31 10.00
CA SER A 70 -3.43 -4.64 9.13
C SER A 70 -4.76 -4.90 9.87
N PRO A 71 -4.78 -5.61 11.04
CA PRO A 71 -6.01 -5.74 11.81
C PRO A 71 -6.56 -4.40 12.33
N LEU A 72 -5.66 -3.47 12.68
CA LEU A 72 -6.05 -2.13 13.11
C LEU A 72 -6.60 -1.30 11.94
N GLY A 73 -6.12 -1.56 10.73
CA GLY A 73 -6.59 -0.90 9.51
C GLY A 73 -8.07 -1.08 9.27
N GLY A 74 -8.61 -2.28 9.52
CA GLY A 74 -10.04 -2.57 9.47
C GLY A 74 -10.83 -1.73 10.49
N LEU A 75 -10.39 -1.71 11.74
CA LEU A 75 -11.04 -0.92 12.81
C LEU A 75 -11.04 0.58 12.52
N VAL A 76 -9.96 1.10 11.95
CA VAL A 76 -9.86 2.51 11.57
C VAL A 76 -10.78 2.81 10.39
N ALA A 77 -10.85 1.94 9.38
CA ALA A 77 -11.75 2.09 8.25
C ALA A 77 -13.23 2.10 8.67
N ASP A 78 -13.60 1.29 9.66
CA ASP A 78 -14.97 1.26 10.19
C ASP A 78 -15.33 2.54 10.98
N ARG A 79 -14.36 3.17 11.65
CA ARG A 79 -14.57 4.39 12.46
C ARG A 79 -14.52 5.68 11.65
N LEU A 80 -13.51 5.84 10.79
CA LEU A 80 -13.28 7.06 10.01
C LEU A 80 -14.03 7.06 8.67
N GLY A 81 -14.52 5.90 8.26
CA GLY A 81 -15.15 5.69 6.97
C GLY A 81 -14.14 5.19 5.91
N ARG A 82 -14.55 4.18 5.16
CA ARG A 82 -13.70 3.45 4.21
C ARG A 82 -13.09 4.35 3.13
N ARG A 83 -13.88 5.30 2.60
CA ARG A 83 -13.42 6.24 1.55
C ARG A 83 -12.30 7.15 2.06
N VAL A 84 -12.46 7.70 3.26
CA VAL A 84 -11.46 8.59 3.88
C VAL A 84 -10.17 7.81 4.14
N THR A 85 -10.29 6.61 4.69
CA THR A 85 -9.14 5.73 4.96
C THR A 85 -8.37 5.38 3.68
N ILE A 86 -9.07 5.03 2.60
CA ILE A 86 -8.44 4.73 1.30
C ILE A 86 -7.68 5.95 0.77
N VAL A 87 -8.33 7.12 0.71
CA VAL A 87 -7.71 8.34 0.17
C VAL A 87 -6.50 8.77 1.02
N ALA A 88 -6.63 8.74 2.34
CA ALA A 88 -5.53 9.08 3.26
C ALA A 88 -4.35 8.10 3.11
N SER A 89 -4.62 6.81 3.01
CA SER A 89 -3.58 5.79 2.80
C SER A 89 -2.87 5.95 1.47
N LEU A 90 -3.59 6.26 0.39
CA LEU A 90 -3.00 6.49 -0.94
C LEU A 90 -2.16 7.77 -0.96
N ALA A 91 -2.61 8.84 -0.30
CA ALA A 91 -1.84 10.07 -0.16
C ALA A 91 -0.53 9.81 0.62
N ALA A 92 -0.62 9.10 1.75
CA ALA A 92 0.54 8.71 2.53
C ALA A 92 1.51 7.83 1.72
N TRP A 93 0.99 6.84 0.98
CA TRP A 93 1.78 5.98 0.11
C TRP A 93 2.52 6.78 -0.98
N SER A 94 1.85 7.73 -1.63
CA SER A 94 2.48 8.58 -2.66
C SER A 94 3.65 9.39 -2.08
N VAL A 95 3.47 9.98 -0.90
CA VAL A 95 4.54 10.72 -0.22
C VAL A 95 5.71 9.80 0.15
N VAL A 96 5.43 8.62 0.69
CA VAL A 96 6.46 7.66 1.08
C VAL A 96 7.22 7.12 -0.13
N THR A 97 6.54 6.86 -1.25
CA THR A 97 7.19 6.44 -2.50
C THR A 97 8.12 7.53 -3.03
N TRP A 98 7.69 8.80 -2.98
CA TRP A 98 8.54 9.93 -3.33
C TRP A 98 9.77 10.04 -2.42
N LEU A 99 9.60 9.88 -1.10
CA LEU A 99 10.71 9.87 -0.14
C LEU A 99 11.68 8.70 -0.39
N THR A 100 11.15 7.54 -0.75
CA THR A 100 11.96 6.37 -1.09
C THR A 100 12.86 6.64 -2.29
N GLY A 101 12.34 7.31 -3.34
CA GLY A 101 13.12 7.68 -4.52
C GLY A 101 14.22 8.70 -4.25
N ASN A 102 14.15 9.43 -3.14
CA ASN A 102 15.17 10.41 -2.72
C ASN A 102 16.06 9.88 -1.58
N ALA A 103 15.91 8.64 -1.17
CA ALA A 103 16.68 8.07 -0.08
C ALA A 103 18.12 7.78 -0.53
N THR A 104 19.10 8.28 0.23
CA THR A 104 20.54 8.16 -0.03
C THR A 104 21.27 7.30 1.00
N SER A 105 20.59 6.87 2.06
CA SER A 105 21.16 6.04 3.12
C SER A 105 20.28 4.84 3.46
N TYR A 106 20.90 3.82 4.06
CA TYR A 106 20.18 2.63 4.54
C TYR A 106 19.07 2.97 5.54
N ASP A 107 19.35 3.86 6.49
CA ASP A 107 18.38 4.26 7.51
C ASP A 107 17.17 4.96 6.89
N GLN A 108 17.38 5.81 5.89
CA GLN A 108 16.28 6.43 5.14
C GLN A 108 15.44 5.41 4.40
N LEU A 109 16.08 4.44 3.74
CA LEU A 109 15.38 3.33 3.08
C LEU A 109 14.59 2.48 4.09
N LEU A 110 15.17 2.19 5.25
CA LEU A 110 14.50 1.42 6.31
C LEU A 110 13.26 2.16 6.84
N TRP A 111 13.38 3.45 7.11
CA TRP A 111 12.25 4.28 7.54
C TRP A 111 11.15 4.38 6.48
N THR A 112 11.52 4.59 5.23
CA THR A 112 10.51 4.65 4.15
C THR A 112 9.81 3.30 3.97
N ARG A 113 10.50 2.16 4.13
CA ARG A 113 9.86 0.83 4.11
C ARG A 113 8.92 0.61 5.27
N THR A 114 9.28 1.09 6.46
CA THR A 114 8.41 1.07 7.64
C THR A 114 7.13 1.87 7.42
N LEU A 115 7.27 3.11 6.93
CA LEU A 115 6.14 3.99 6.60
C LEU A 115 5.28 3.44 5.45
N MET A 116 5.89 2.75 4.47
CA MET A 116 5.16 2.07 3.41
C MET A 116 4.27 0.97 3.97
N GLY A 117 4.82 0.11 4.86
CA GLY A 117 4.05 -0.92 5.55
C GLY A 117 2.89 -0.36 6.36
N PHE A 118 3.11 0.80 7.00
CA PHE A 118 2.05 1.52 7.70
C PHE A 118 0.93 1.98 6.75
N SER A 119 1.25 2.68 5.68
CA SER A 119 0.23 3.20 4.75
C SER A 119 -0.58 2.09 4.08
N GLU A 120 0.06 0.99 3.70
CA GLU A 120 -0.62 -0.15 3.06
C GLU A 120 -1.47 -0.97 4.03
N ALA A 121 -1.10 -1.03 5.31
CA ALA A 121 -1.86 -1.76 6.32
C ALA A 121 -3.29 -1.21 6.50
N PHE A 122 -3.51 0.06 6.19
CA PHE A 122 -4.84 0.68 6.23
C PHE A 122 -5.58 0.61 4.90
N TYR A 123 -4.85 0.61 3.77
CA TYR A 123 -5.46 0.61 2.45
C TYR A 123 -6.19 -0.70 2.12
N ILE A 124 -5.51 -1.84 2.26
CA ILE A 124 -6.06 -3.13 1.80
C ILE A 124 -7.33 -3.54 2.54
N PRO A 125 -7.40 -3.50 3.90
CA PRO A 125 -8.64 -3.81 4.60
C PRO A 125 -9.81 -2.87 4.23
N ALA A 126 -9.52 -1.56 4.09
CA ALA A 126 -10.53 -0.58 3.71
C ALA A 126 -11.05 -0.80 2.28
N ALA A 127 -10.17 -1.14 1.34
CA ALA A 127 -10.54 -1.41 -0.05
C ALA A 127 -11.39 -2.69 -0.17
N LEU A 128 -10.99 -3.76 0.51
CA LEU A 128 -11.76 -5.01 0.55
C LEU A 128 -13.14 -4.82 1.18
N ALA A 129 -13.22 -4.07 2.29
CA ALA A 129 -14.48 -3.75 2.92
C ALA A 129 -15.38 -2.89 2.03
N LEU A 130 -14.80 -1.96 1.23
CA LEU A 130 -15.57 -1.15 0.28
C LEU A 130 -16.16 -1.98 -0.87
N ILE A 131 -15.44 -3.02 -1.32
CA ILE A 131 -15.91 -3.91 -2.39
C ILE A 131 -16.99 -4.88 -1.89
N ALA A 132 -16.91 -5.28 -0.61
CA ALA A 132 -17.85 -6.22 0.00
C ALA A 132 -19.24 -5.60 0.32
N ASP A 133 -19.37 -4.28 0.41
CA ASP A 133 -20.65 -3.56 0.59
C ASP A 133 -21.43 -3.40 -0.70
#